data_a539380c5e733d014342801d3e9e3814
#
_entry.id   a539380c5e733d014342801d3e9e3814
#
_cell.length_a   1.000
_cell.length_b   1.000
_cell.length_c   1.000
_cell.angle_alpha   90.00
_cell.angle_beta   90.00
_cell.angle_gamma   90.00
#
_symmetry.space_group_name_H-M   'P 1'
#
loop_
_entity.id
_entity.type
_entity.pdbx_description
1 polymer ?
#
loop_
_entity_poly.entity_id
_entity_poly.type
_entity_poly.pdbx_seq_one_letter_code
_entity_poly.pdbx_strand_id
1 'polypeptide(L)'
;QVVVTEAIPQGHKIALKNIAKEENIIKYGFAIGHATTDIPAGSWVHTHNMATNLSGEIEYSYHPELKQPASEKPECFNGFRRKDGRAAIRNEIWIIPTVGCVNDVAKRMTALNQDLVTGTIDGLYTFDHPFGCSQTGHDHAQTRKLLAALVRHPNAAAVLVLGLGCENLTHEQLSLIHI
;
A
#
# COMPACT_ATOMS: atom_id res chain seq x y z
N GLN A 1 -5.13 27.21 25.77
CA GLN A 1 -6.07 26.29 26.48
C GLN A 1 -7.47 26.58 25.95
N VAL A 2 -8.23 25.54 25.62
CA VAL A 2 -9.66 25.67 25.26
C VAL A 2 -10.46 25.11 26.42
N VAL A 3 -11.43 25.89 26.90
CA VAL A 3 -12.33 25.47 27.96
C VAL A 3 -13.51 24.74 27.32
N VAL A 4 -13.80 23.53 27.75
CA VAL A 4 -14.94 22.77 27.27
C VAL A 4 -16.22 23.36 27.84
N THR A 5 -17.21 23.67 27.02
CA THR A 5 -18.43 24.39 27.40
C THR A 5 -19.63 23.48 27.63
N GLU A 6 -19.53 22.22 27.21
CA GLU A 6 -20.62 21.21 27.29
C GLU A 6 -20.06 19.79 27.37
N ALA A 7 -20.89 18.80 27.67
CA ALA A 7 -20.48 17.40 27.67
C ALA A 7 -20.22 16.92 26.25
N ILE A 8 -19.00 16.44 26.00
CA ILE A 8 -18.58 15.92 24.70
C ILE A 8 -18.36 14.40 24.81
N PRO A 9 -19.04 13.56 24.03
CA PRO A 9 -18.83 12.13 24.05
C PRO A 9 -17.39 11.74 23.67
N GLN A 10 -16.92 10.63 24.20
CA GLN A 10 -15.58 10.13 23.91
C GLN A 10 -15.36 9.92 22.41
N GLY A 11 -14.22 10.41 21.90
CA GLY A 11 -13.86 10.31 20.48
C GLY A 11 -14.52 11.34 19.56
N HIS A 12 -15.35 12.24 20.11
CA HIS A 12 -15.98 13.30 19.33
C HIS A 12 -15.09 14.54 19.19
N LYS A 13 -15.49 15.46 18.27
CA LYS A 13 -14.74 16.68 17.94
C LYS A 13 -15.11 17.81 18.86
N ILE A 14 -14.12 18.66 19.20
CA ILE A 14 -14.28 19.93 19.90
C ILE A 14 -13.81 21.06 19.01
N ALA A 15 -14.51 22.19 19.01
CA ALA A 15 -14.08 23.41 18.36
C ALA A 15 -12.92 24.05 19.14
N LEU A 16 -11.77 24.24 18.50
CA LEU A 16 -10.60 24.88 19.14
C LEU A 16 -10.65 26.40 19.07
N LYS A 17 -11.45 26.96 18.18
CA LYS A 17 -11.73 28.40 17.97
C LYS A 17 -13.20 28.58 17.66
N ASN A 18 -13.68 29.82 17.70
CA ASN A 18 -15.00 30.15 17.18
C ASN A 18 -15.04 29.86 15.67
N ILE A 19 -16.12 29.25 15.19
CA ILE A 19 -16.37 28.95 13.79
C ILE A 19 -17.70 29.61 13.44
N ALA A 20 -17.70 30.52 12.47
CA ALA A 20 -18.90 31.19 12.03
C ALA A 20 -19.78 30.25 11.17
N LYS A 21 -21.08 30.50 11.14
CA LYS A 21 -21.99 29.84 10.20
C LYS A 21 -21.45 29.96 8.77
N GLU A 22 -21.55 28.85 8.00
CA GLU A 22 -21.01 28.66 6.64
C GLU A 22 -19.48 28.64 6.55
N GLU A 23 -18.74 28.82 7.66
CA GLU A 23 -17.29 28.68 7.68
C GLU A 23 -16.91 27.18 7.59
N ASN A 24 -15.83 26.88 6.83
CA ASN A 24 -15.31 25.53 6.75
C ASN A 24 -14.74 25.04 8.09
N ILE A 25 -15.13 23.85 8.48
CA ILE A 25 -14.58 23.14 9.64
C ILE A 25 -13.35 22.36 9.19
N ILE A 26 -12.21 22.75 9.73
CA ILE A 26 -10.91 22.18 9.36
C ILE A 26 -10.50 21.09 10.37
N LYS A 27 -10.15 19.92 9.88
CA LYS A 27 -9.55 18.83 10.66
C LYS A 27 -8.32 18.27 9.91
N TYR A 28 -7.20 18.19 10.61
CA TYR A 28 -5.93 17.74 10.02
C TYR A 28 -5.50 18.51 8.76
N GLY A 29 -5.83 19.81 8.71
CA GLY A 29 -5.50 20.67 7.57
C GLY A 29 -6.50 20.65 6.42
N PHE A 30 -7.56 19.84 6.49
CA PHE A 30 -8.57 19.70 5.42
C PHE A 30 -9.96 20.12 5.90
N ALA A 31 -10.74 20.70 4.99
CA ALA A 31 -12.15 20.98 5.22
C ALA A 31 -12.94 19.67 5.26
N ILE A 32 -13.59 19.37 6.40
CA ILE A 32 -14.42 18.19 6.60
C ILE A 32 -15.92 18.46 6.46
N GLY A 33 -16.28 19.71 6.21
CA GLY A 33 -17.64 20.22 6.10
C GLY A 33 -17.67 21.69 6.44
N HIS A 34 -18.86 22.25 6.57
CA HIS A 34 -19.09 23.64 7.01
C HIS A 34 -20.01 23.69 8.22
N ALA A 35 -19.91 24.76 8.99
CA ALA A 35 -20.77 24.99 10.13
C ALA A 35 -22.19 25.42 9.67
N THR A 36 -23.24 24.79 10.19
CA THR A 36 -24.63 25.17 9.90
C THR A 36 -25.15 26.29 10.80
N THR A 37 -24.44 26.53 11.92
CA THR A 37 -24.69 27.60 12.89
C THR A 37 -23.35 28.11 13.40
N ASP A 38 -23.33 29.22 14.12
CA ASP A 38 -22.13 29.65 14.84
C ASP A 38 -21.76 28.62 15.92
N ILE A 39 -20.50 28.23 15.97
CA ILE A 39 -19.97 27.25 16.91
C ILE A 39 -18.90 27.92 17.78
N PRO A 40 -19.18 28.17 19.08
CA PRO A 40 -18.19 28.71 19.99
C PRO A 40 -17.02 27.76 20.24
N ALA A 41 -15.83 28.30 20.53
CA ALA A 41 -14.71 27.52 21.00
C ALA A 41 -15.09 26.72 22.26
N GLY A 42 -14.69 25.46 22.32
CA GLY A 42 -15.05 24.55 23.43
C GLY A 42 -16.33 23.76 23.23
N SER A 43 -17.10 24.03 22.18
CA SER A 43 -18.34 23.32 21.89
C SER A 43 -18.11 22.01 21.13
N TRP A 44 -19.03 21.09 21.29
CA TRP A 44 -19.09 19.84 20.55
C TRP A 44 -19.43 20.07 19.08
N VAL A 45 -18.64 19.48 18.15
CA VAL A 45 -18.86 19.56 16.71
C VAL A 45 -19.32 18.21 16.18
N HIS A 46 -20.56 18.17 15.67
CA HIS A 46 -21.17 16.97 15.10
C HIS A 46 -22.29 17.36 14.10
N THR A 47 -23.05 16.37 13.63
CA THR A 47 -24.12 16.54 12.62
C THR A 47 -25.21 17.56 13.01
N HIS A 48 -25.36 17.93 14.28
CA HIS A 48 -26.30 18.96 14.72
C HIS A 48 -25.87 20.39 14.37
N ASN A 49 -24.58 20.62 14.14
CA ASN A 49 -24.03 21.94 13.82
C ASN A 49 -22.98 21.92 12.67
N MET A 50 -22.84 20.79 11.98
CA MET A 50 -21.97 20.62 10.83
C MET A 50 -22.65 19.86 9.71
N ALA A 51 -22.52 20.32 8.48
CA ALA A 51 -22.91 19.61 7.27
C ALA A 51 -21.71 19.32 6.37
N THR A 52 -21.86 18.30 5.50
CA THR A 52 -20.82 17.97 4.51
C THR A 52 -20.79 19.03 3.41
N ASN A 53 -19.60 19.26 2.84
CA ASN A 53 -19.42 20.06 1.63
C ASN A 53 -19.70 19.25 0.35
N LEU A 54 -19.96 17.94 0.48
CA LEU A 54 -20.25 17.08 -0.65
C LEU A 54 -21.69 17.28 -1.09
N SER A 55 -21.90 17.83 -2.27
CA SER A 55 -23.21 18.03 -2.89
C SER A 55 -23.16 17.67 -4.37
N GLY A 56 -24.16 16.92 -4.87
CA GLY A 56 -24.26 16.55 -6.27
C GLY A 56 -23.23 15.51 -6.73
N GLU A 57 -23.07 15.36 -8.02
CA GLU A 57 -21.99 14.59 -8.64
C GLU A 57 -20.70 15.38 -8.54
N ILE A 58 -19.66 14.78 -7.91
CA ILE A 58 -18.36 15.40 -7.75
C ILE A 58 -17.45 14.87 -8.86
N GLU A 59 -17.07 15.75 -9.76
CA GLU A 59 -15.98 15.46 -10.69
C GLU A 59 -14.64 15.58 -9.92
N TYR A 60 -14.00 14.44 -9.73
CA TYR A 60 -12.65 14.41 -9.17
C TYR A 60 -11.64 14.65 -10.28
N SER A 61 -10.96 15.78 -10.24
CA SER A 61 -9.80 16.03 -11.08
C SER A 61 -8.53 16.07 -10.22
N TYR A 62 -7.50 15.36 -10.65
CA TYR A 62 -6.20 15.40 -10.01
C TYR A 62 -5.44 16.64 -10.49
N HIS A 63 -5.23 17.59 -9.58
CA HIS A 63 -4.39 18.77 -9.81
C HIS A 63 -3.08 18.61 -9.03
N PRO A 64 -2.02 18.05 -9.63
CA PRO A 64 -0.76 17.85 -8.92
C PRO A 64 -0.06 19.18 -8.66
N GLU A 65 0.10 19.55 -7.40
CA GLU A 65 1.02 20.58 -6.96
C GLU A 65 2.39 19.97 -6.66
N LEU A 66 3.13 19.66 -7.72
CA LEU A 66 4.46 19.08 -7.58
C LEU A 66 5.46 20.17 -7.16
N LYS A 67 5.80 20.22 -5.87
CA LYS A 67 6.96 20.96 -5.42
C LYS A 67 8.21 20.21 -5.86
N GLN A 68 9.06 20.86 -6.65
CA GLN A 68 10.38 20.27 -6.94
C GLN A 68 11.13 20.12 -5.61
N PRO A 69 11.57 18.91 -5.25
CA PRO A 69 12.40 18.75 -4.07
C PRO A 69 13.69 19.55 -4.25
N ALA A 70 14.17 20.14 -3.15
CA ALA A 70 15.48 20.78 -3.14
C ALA A 70 16.51 19.75 -3.64
N SER A 71 17.41 20.19 -4.53
CA SER A 71 18.51 19.34 -5.03
C SER A 71 19.46 19.06 -3.85
N GLU A 72 19.27 17.94 -3.19
CA GLU A 72 20.21 17.44 -2.19
C GLU A 72 21.29 16.59 -2.88
N LYS A 73 22.48 16.57 -2.27
CA LYS A 73 23.53 15.65 -2.75
C LYS A 73 23.02 14.22 -2.56
N PRO A 74 23.08 13.39 -3.63
CA PRO A 74 22.65 11.99 -3.49
C PRO A 74 23.49 11.28 -2.42
N GLU A 75 22.82 10.72 -1.45
CA GLU A 75 23.45 9.85 -0.45
C GLU A 75 23.73 8.49 -1.08
N CYS A 76 24.88 7.90 -0.70
CA CYS A 76 25.28 6.58 -1.17
C CYS A 76 24.96 5.53 -0.11
N PHE A 77 24.58 4.34 -0.54
CA PHE A 77 24.41 3.18 0.33
C PHE A 77 25.12 1.96 -0.27
N ASN A 78 25.48 1.00 0.59
CA ASN A 78 25.98 -0.29 0.15
C ASN A 78 24.82 -1.19 -0.29
N GLY A 79 24.89 -1.74 -1.50
CA GLY A 79 23.84 -2.58 -2.06
C GLY A 79 24.40 -3.59 -3.06
N PHE A 80 23.49 -4.37 -3.64
CA PHE A 80 23.82 -5.42 -4.60
C PHE A 80 23.50 -4.93 -6.02
N ARG A 81 24.52 -4.87 -6.89
CA ARG A 81 24.32 -4.53 -8.29
C ARG A 81 23.92 -5.78 -9.08
N ARG A 82 22.80 -5.76 -9.74
CA ARG A 82 22.32 -6.85 -10.60
C ARG A 82 22.92 -6.78 -12.00
N LYS A 83 22.89 -7.89 -12.73
CA LYS A 83 23.44 -7.99 -14.10
C LYS A 83 22.76 -7.01 -15.08
N ASP A 84 21.50 -6.69 -14.84
CA ASP A 84 20.71 -5.72 -15.63
C ASP A 84 20.95 -4.26 -15.24
N GLY A 85 21.90 -4.00 -14.34
CA GLY A 85 22.31 -2.66 -13.89
C GLY A 85 21.48 -2.10 -12.72
N ARG A 86 20.39 -2.76 -12.29
CA ARG A 86 19.59 -2.33 -11.14
C ARG A 86 20.35 -2.53 -9.83
N ALA A 87 20.03 -1.70 -8.86
CA ALA A 87 20.56 -1.81 -7.49
C ALA A 87 19.51 -2.42 -6.56
N ALA A 88 19.99 -3.24 -5.62
CA ALA A 88 19.17 -3.86 -4.58
C ALA A 88 19.74 -3.53 -3.20
N ILE A 89 18.86 -3.38 -2.22
CA ILE A 89 19.24 -3.18 -0.81
C ILE A 89 19.20 -4.50 -0.03
N ARG A 90 18.69 -5.58 -0.64
CA ARG A 90 18.59 -6.93 -0.08
C ARG A 90 19.06 -7.96 -1.11
N ASN A 91 19.48 -9.12 -0.61
CA ASN A 91 19.93 -10.24 -1.44
C ASN A 91 19.23 -11.52 -0.98
N GLU A 92 17.99 -11.70 -1.40
CA GLU A 92 17.09 -12.71 -0.87
C GLU A 92 16.79 -13.82 -1.90
N ILE A 93 16.45 -15.01 -1.43
CA ILE A 93 15.89 -16.09 -2.25
C ILE A 93 14.37 -16.08 -2.04
N TRP A 94 13.61 -16.09 -3.14
CA TRP A 94 12.17 -16.02 -3.08
C TRP A 94 11.52 -17.24 -3.71
N ILE A 95 10.55 -17.84 -3.01
CA ILE A 95 9.65 -18.85 -3.56
C ILE A 95 8.32 -18.16 -3.87
N ILE A 96 7.96 -18.10 -5.15
CA ILE A 96 6.76 -17.40 -5.62
C ILE A 96 5.75 -18.42 -6.11
N PRO A 97 4.65 -18.67 -5.36
CA PRO A 97 3.54 -19.48 -5.82
C PRO A 97 2.86 -18.87 -7.05
N THR A 98 2.47 -19.67 -8.03
CA THR A 98 1.60 -19.23 -9.13
C THR A 98 0.12 -19.32 -8.74
N VAL A 99 -0.20 -20.08 -7.69
CA VAL A 99 -1.56 -20.33 -7.21
C VAL A 99 -1.60 -20.51 -5.70
N GLY A 100 -2.67 -20.02 -5.07
CA GLY A 100 -2.85 -20.11 -3.62
C GLY A 100 -2.84 -21.53 -3.05
N CYS A 101 -3.19 -22.54 -3.86
CA CYS A 101 -3.21 -23.93 -3.43
C CYS A 101 -1.84 -24.49 -3.00
N VAL A 102 -0.74 -23.88 -3.45
CA VAL A 102 0.62 -24.29 -3.07
C VAL A 102 1.28 -23.41 -2.01
N ASN A 103 0.55 -22.46 -1.43
CA ASN A 103 1.08 -21.58 -0.39
C ASN A 103 1.69 -22.35 0.79
N ASP A 104 1.00 -23.37 1.30
CA ASP A 104 1.50 -24.14 2.44
C ASP A 104 2.72 -25.01 2.08
N VAL A 105 2.81 -25.47 0.84
CA VAL A 105 4.00 -26.13 0.34
C VAL A 105 5.17 -25.16 0.29
N ALA A 106 4.97 -23.95 -0.25
CA ALA A 106 5.98 -22.91 -0.31
C ALA A 106 6.47 -22.50 1.10
N LYS A 107 5.55 -22.31 2.06
CA LYS A 107 5.89 -22.05 3.47
C LYS A 107 6.73 -23.16 4.07
N ARG A 108 6.34 -24.41 3.85
CA ARG A 108 7.08 -25.57 4.36
C ARG A 108 8.46 -25.67 3.73
N MET A 109 8.58 -25.44 2.42
CA MET A 109 9.87 -25.37 1.74
C MET A 109 10.76 -24.30 2.34
N THR A 110 10.23 -23.09 2.55
CA THR A 110 10.94 -21.99 3.19
C THR A 110 11.41 -22.36 4.60
N ALA A 111 10.52 -22.93 5.42
CA ALA A 111 10.84 -23.29 6.81
C ALA A 111 11.91 -24.41 6.91
N LEU A 112 11.87 -25.39 6.02
CA LEU A 112 12.79 -26.53 6.04
C LEU A 112 14.18 -26.23 5.45
N ASN A 113 14.35 -25.12 4.75
CA ASN A 113 15.58 -24.79 4.04
C ASN A 113 16.21 -23.46 4.49
N GLN A 114 16.01 -23.08 5.74
CA GLN A 114 16.63 -21.86 6.32
C GLN A 114 18.16 -21.97 6.40
N ASP A 115 18.71 -23.17 6.38
CA ASP A 115 20.15 -23.44 6.31
C ASP A 115 20.80 -22.97 5.00
N LEU A 116 20.02 -22.73 3.94
CA LEU A 116 20.49 -22.10 2.70
C LEU A 116 20.78 -20.59 2.85
N VAL A 117 20.34 -19.97 3.93
CA VAL A 117 20.59 -18.56 4.22
C VAL A 117 22.02 -18.41 4.77
N THR A 118 22.99 -18.32 3.86
CA THR A 118 24.42 -18.25 4.19
C THR A 118 25.13 -17.21 3.32
N GLY A 119 26.31 -16.80 3.74
CA GLY A 119 27.16 -15.87 2.99
C GLY A 119 26.52 -14.50 2.82
N THR A 120 26.22 -14.11 1.58
CA THR A 120 25.61 -12.82 1.26
C THR A 120 24.09 -12.90 1.12
N ILE A 121 23.48 -14.04 1.43
CA ILE A 121 22.01 -14.21 1.34
C ILE A 121 21.38 -13.68 2.63
N ASP A 122 20.46 -12.73 2.49
CA ASP A 122 19.77 -12.06 3.60
C ASP A 122 18.56 -12.85 4.13
N GLY A 123 18.01 -13.77 3.33
CA GLY A 123 16.88 -14.57 3.75
C GLY A 123 16.27 -15.41 2.63
N LEU A 124 15.42 -16.36 3.04
CA LEU A 124 14.59 -17.19 2.17
C LEU A 124 13.13 -16.95 2.54
N TYR A 125 12.32 -16.50 1.57
CA TYR A 125 10.95 -16.06 1.78
C TYR A 125 9.98 -16.61 0.75
N THR A 126 8.69 -16.59 1.09
CA THR A 126 7.59 -16.86 0.14
C THR A 126 6.51 -15.78 0.30
N PHE A 127 5.72 -15.57 -0.75
CA PHE A 127 4.66 -14.56 -0.82
C PHE A 127 3.32 -15.24 -1.04
N ASP A 128 2.56 -15.40 0.02
CA ASP A 128 1.25 -16.02 -0.01
C ASP A 128 0.22 -15.15 -0.72
N HIS A 129 -0.63 -15.77 -1.53
CA HIS A 129 -1.78 -15.10 -2.14
C HIS A 129 -2.90 -16.11 -2.44
N PRO A 130 -4.17 -15.68 -2.48
CA PRO A 130 -5.31 -16.56 -2.77
C PRO A 130 -5.61 -16.71 -4.27
N PHE A 131 -4.77 -16.18 -5.15
CA PHE A 131 -5.03 -16.05 -6.59
C PHE A 131 -4.41 -17.20 -7.41
N GLY A 132 -4.53 -17.12 -8.75
CA GLY A 132 -3.92 -18.01 -9.71
C GLY A 132 -4.84 -19.13 -10.22
N CYS A 133 -5.96 -19.37 -9.54
CA CYS A 133 -6.99 -20.31 -9.97
C CYS A 133 -8.34 -19.59 -10.06
N SER A 134 -9.18 -19.99 -11.05
CA SER A 134 -10.53 -19.45 -11.27
C SER A 134 -10.58 -17.92 -11.50
N GLN A 135 -9.47 -17.29 -11.83
CA GLN A 135 -9.42 -15.91 -12.25
C GLN A 135 -9.56 -15.79 -13.77
N THR A 136 -10.29 -14.77 -14.22
CA THR A 136 -10.49 -14.48 -15.65
C THR A 136 -10.29 -13.01 -15.94
N GLY A 137 -10.10 -12.67 -17.21
CA GLY A 137 -10.08 -11.29 -17.69
C GLY A 137 -9.05 -10.41 -17.00
N HIS A 138 -9.50 -9.26 -16.51
CA HIS A 138 -8.65 -8.23 -15.92
C HIS A 138 -7.93 -8.69 -14.65
N ASP A 139 -8.62 -9.39 -13.76
CA ASP A 139 -8.06 -9.84 -12.47
C ASP A 139 -6.90 -10.82 -12.67
N HIS A 140 -7.08 -11.78 -13.61
CA HIS A 140 -6.01 -12.69 -13.99
C HIS A 140 -4.80 -11.94 -14.59
N ALA A 141 -5.05 -10.96 -15.47
CA ALA A 141 -3.99 -10.15 -16.05
C ALA A 141 -3.22 -9.32 -15.00
N GLN A 142 -3.91 -8.81 -13.99
CA GLN A 142 -3.27 -8.06 -12.89
C GLN A 142 -2.45 -8.97 -11.98
N THR A 143 -2.98 -10.14 -11.59
CA THR A 143 -2.22 -11.14 -10.81
C THR A 143 -0.94 -11.52 -11.54
N ARG A 144 -1.01 -11.79 -12.84
CA ARG A 144 0.15 -12.10 -13.67
C ARG A 144 1.20 -10.98 -13.67
N LYS A 145 0.76 -9.72 -13.83
CA LYS A 145 1.67 -8.55 -13.79
C LYS A 145 2.37 -8.41 -12.44
N LEU A 146 1.63 -8.57 -11.34
CA LEU A 146 2.17 -8.44 -9.99
C LEU A 146 3.20 -9.54 -9.69
N LEU A 147 2.89 -10.80 -10.00
CA LEU A 147 3.82 -11.90 -9.77
C LEU A 147 5.06 -11.79 -10.67
N ALA A 148 4.91 -11.38 -11.93
CA ALA A 148 6.05 -11.11 -12.79
C ALA A 148 6.93 -9.96 -12.27
N ALA A 149 6.35 -8.93 -11.68
CA ALA A 149 7.10 -7.86 -11.04
C ALA A 149 7.88 -8.35 -9.81
N LEU A 150 7.30 -9.24 -9.00
CA LEU A 150 8.01 -9.89 -7.89
C LEU A 150 9.19 -10.74 -8.39
N VAL A 151 8.97 -11.58 -9.41
CA VAL A 151 10.05 -12.40 -10.00
C VAL A 151 11.22 -11.54 -10.50
N ARG A 152 10.94 -10.34 -10.98
CA ARG A 152 11.95 -9.39 -11.50
C ARG A 152 12.45 -8.40 -10.46
N HIS A 153 12.00 -8.49 -9.21
CA HIS A 153 12.36 -7.51 -8.20
C HIS A 153 13.87 -7.56 -7.88
N PRO A 154 14.57 -6.42 -7.81
CA PRO A 154 16.01 -6.41 -7.64
C PRO A 154 16.49 -7.01 -6.31
N ASN A 155 15.69 -7.01 -5.25
CA ASN A 155 16.03 -7.64 -3.98
C ASN A 155 16.07 -9.18 -4.05
N ALA A 156 15.44 -9.80 -5.05
CA ALA A 156 15.54 -11.23 -5.29
C ALA A 156 16.88 -11.55 -5.98
N ALA A 157 17.74 -12.25 -5.27
CA ALA A 157 18.98 -12.81 -5.83
C ALA A 157 18.68 -14.04 -6.67
N ALA A 158 17.70 -14.84 -6.23
CA ALA A 158 17.18 -15.99 -6.94
C ALA A 158 15.67 -16.11 -6.68
N VAL A 159 14.95 -16.67 -7.66
CA VAL A 159 13.52 -16.92 -7.56
C VAL A 159 13.22 -18.33 -8.00
N LEU A 160 12.45 -19.05 -7.16
CA LEU A 160 11.81 -20.31 -7.50
C LEU A 160 10.32 -20.04 -7.73
N VAL A 161 9.84 -20.25 -8.95
CA VAL A 161 8.41 -20.20 -9.27
C VAL A 161 7.80 -21.56 -9.01
N LEU A 162 6.80 -21.64 -8.13
CA LEU A 162 6.16 -22.88 -7.70
C LEU A 162 4.73 -22.95 -8.22
N GLY A 163 4.45 -23.88 -9.10
CA GLY A 163 3.12 -24.17 -9.64
C GLY A 163 2.55 -25.50 -9.13
N LEU A 164 1.26 -25.71 -9.36
CA LEU A 164 0.53 -26.95 -9.06
C LEU A 164 0.34 -27.82 -10.31
N GLY A 165 0.12 -27.18 -11.47
CA GLY A 165 -0.09 -27.82 -12.76
C GLY A 165 -1.53 -27.79 -13.28
N CYS A 166 -2.49 -27.26 -12.50
CA CYS A 166 -3.90 -27.10 -12.93
C CYS A 166 -4.42 -25.66 -12.78
N GLU A 167 -3.54 -24.73 -12.41
CA GLU A 167 -3.85 -23.30 -12.28
C GLU A 167 -4.06 -22.62 -13.64
N ASN A 168 -4.83 -21.52 -13.63
CA ASN A 168 -4.98 -20.67 -14.80
C ASN A 168 -3.70 -19.87 -15.11
N LEU A 169 -2.95 -19.50 -14.07
CA LEU A 169 -1.70 -18.77 -14.21
C LEU A 169 -0.53 -19.76 -14.30
N THR A 170 -0.23 -20.19 -15.51
CA THR A 170 0.88 -21.13 -15.75
C THR A 170 2.24 -20.40 -15.74
N HIS A 171 3.30 -21.14 -15.50
CA HIS A 171 4.66 -20.60 -15.52
C HIS A 171 5.07 -20.09 -16.93
N GLU A 172 4.54 -20.69 -18.02
CA GLU A 172 4.74 -20.19 -19.38
C GLU A 172 4.14 -18.79 -19.55
N GLN A 173 2.92 -18.57 -19.05
CA GLN A 173 2.28 -17.25 -19.10
C GLN A 173 3.06 -16.21 -18.29
N LEU A 174 3.70 -16.61 -17.20
CA LEU A 174 4.55 -15.74 -16.41
C LEU A 174 5.84 -15.40 -17.19
N SER A 175 6.45 -16.37 -17.87
CA SER A 175 7.68 -16.21 -18.64
C SER A 175 7.52 -15.32 -19.89
N LEU A 176 6.31 -15.27 -20.48
CA LEU A 176 6.00 -14.42 -21.64
C LEU A 176 6.05 -12.91 -21.32
N ILE A 177 6.16 -12.51 -20.06
CA ILE A 177 6.34 -11.09 -19.67
C ILE A 177 7.84 -10.72 -19.62
N HIS A 178 8.68 -11.34 -20.44
CA HIS A 178 10.12 -11.05 -20.55
C HIS A 178 10.86 -11.09 -19.20
N ILE A 179 10.95 -12.27 -18.65
CA ILE A 179 11.83 -12.56 -17.52
C ILE A 179 13.23 -12.85 -18.01
#